data_22bbe64c5ccf1ce089fe0934aede82ac
#
_entry.id   22bbe64c5ccf1ce089fe0934aede82ac
#
_cell.length_a   1.000
_cell.length_b   1.000
_cell.length_c   1.000
_cell.angle_alpha   90.00
_cell.angle_beta   90.00
_cell.angle_gamma   90.00
#
_symmetry.space_group_name_H-M   'P 1'
#
loop_
_entity.id
_entity.type
_entity.pdbx_description
1 polymer ?
#
loop_
_entity_poly.entity_id
_entity_poly.type
_entity_poly.pdbx_seq_one_letter_code
_entity_poly.pdbx_strand_id
1 'polypeptide(L)'
;FYSFYTKIDLSENFATEPLEEIFNFIQCNAIILDDIYTYGLLRREQDVLNKDVTKGLSQIRQIYVDFNKKLELLLSFFRERRKEILDILHVDPKLKKYYSYFLNMNLNSQNEIKEIYNKIAPYDRYMEWYGSFERIGEDPRTHQEINEFNLLNYLKSERKEERRLVYHAVEEFLKENSEIAAGYLNTHIQLNNYAASKCGFDDSYSYFTANNTLCKNAKEFLIHYKSIFVDINKKIVEVKKSMLCLDTIGYEDMYFLSGELEYNISIDEAKQIVLESFSKFGTEFQQITKKALYENWIDSENYDGKHSGQRSYSSYRSHPYITIPWNGRIDDLFSLAHEVAGAVGQWFAAENQEYIYSELSIVKVEFLSALGMLYLSEYLLENRNFNKIEKLVKAKVIDFLKDSLMVPFEFSLIEMELYSKGVKQKLIVDDISDIWYSVIENFHDVSNFEEMRINRYNWVRHDHLYLNAYDFRYIESFLIALSSSEKVTRKNDKFIKLLRLGEKVTDKIFFDEIEGKRESRFLVNEAIKKVYNLLEECEK
;
A
#
# COMPACT_ATOMS: atom_id res chain seq x y z
N PHE A 1 9.68 -16.72 -27.00
CA PHE A 1 9.86 -15.28 -27.23
C PHE A 1 10.94 -15.02 -28.28
N TYR A 2 12.14 -15.57 -28.16
CA TYR A 2 13.24 -15.34 -29.11
C TYR A 2 12.91 -15.85 -30.52
N SER A 3 12.29 -17.03 -30.63
CA SER A 3 11.87 -17.59 -31.92
C SER A 3 10.72 -16.84 -32.58
N PHE A 4 9.90 -16.12 -31.79
CA PHE A 4 8.81 -15.28 -32.29
C PHE A 4 9.36 -13.94 -32.77
N TYR A 5 10.25 -13.31 -31.98
CA TYR A 5 10.88 -12.04 -32.32
C TYR A 5 11.69 -12.12 -33.63
N THR A 6 12.37 -13.25 -33.86
CA THR A 6 13.13 -13.48 -35.11
C THR A 6 12.26 -13.75 -36.34
N LYS A 7 10.96 -14.04 -36.17
CA LYS A 7 10.01 -14.28 -37.26
C LYS A 7 9.22 -13.05 -37.68
N ILE A 8 9.17 -12.01 -36.80
CA ILE A 8 8.49 -10.75 -37.13
C ILE A 8 9.48 -9.89 -37.90
N ASP A 9 9.24 -9.74 -39.21
CA ASP A 9 9.95 -8.75 -40.00
C ASP A 9 9.41 -7.37 -39.67
N LEU A 10 10.11 -6.67 -38.80
CA LEU A 10 9.75 -5.33 -38.34
C LEU A 10 10.15 -4.25 -39.34
N SER A 11 10.70 -4.62 -40.53
CA SER A 11 11.29 -3.69 -41.48
C SER A 11 10.34 -3.21 -42.56
N GLU A 12 9.28 -3.93 -42.92
CA GLU A 12 8.37 -3.58 -44.01
C GLU A 12 6.89 -3.61 -43.60
N ASN A 13 6.19 -2.55 -43.92
CA ASN A 13 4.73 -2.32 -43.84
C ASN A 13 4.01 -2.97 -42.66
N PHE A 14 3.75 -2.17 -41.62
CA PHE A 14 2.87 -2.55 -40.52
C PHE A 14 1.46 -2.85 -41.03
N ALA A 15 1.16 -4.13 -41.18
CA ALA A 15 -0.21 -4.61 -41.31
C ALA A 15 -0.83 -4.89 -39.93
N THR A 16 -2.15 -4.87 -39.87
CA THR A 16 -2.95 -5.13 -38.65
C THR A 16 -2.66 -6.50 -38.03
N GLU A 17 -2.48 -7.55 -38.86
CA GLU A 17 -2.25 -8.91 -38.39
C GLU A 17 -0.98 -9.10 -37.54
N PRO A 18 0.19 -8.56 -37.93
CA PRO A 18 1.40 -8.66 -37.07
C PRO A 18 1.24 -7.96 -35.71
N LEU A 19 0.53 -6.84 -35.64
CA LEU A 19 0.26 -6.15 -34.39
C LEU A 19 -0.66 -6.96 -33.47
N GLU A 20 -1.70 -7.57 -33.99
CA GLU A 20 -2.61 -8.43 -33.23
C GLU A 20 -1.84 -9.63 -32.66
N GLU A 21 -1.01 -10.28 -33.46
CA GLU A 21 -0.17 -11.39 -33.00
C GLU A 21 0.82 -10.97 -31.91
N ILE A 22 1.46 -9.81 -32.07
CA ILE A 22 2.40 -9.27 -31.07
C ILE A 22 1.68 -9.00 -29.74
N PHE A 23 0.54 -8.29 -29.76
CA PHE A 23 -0.20 -7.99 -28.55
C PHE A 23 -0.71 -9.25 -27.86
N ASN A 24 -1.27 -10.20 -28.61
CA ASN A 24 -1.72 -11.48 -28.06
C ASN A 24 -0.58 -12.28 -27.45
N PHE A 25 0.57 -12.31 -28.11
CA PHE A 25 1.76 -13.00 -27.60
C PHE A 25 2.27 -12.38 -26.31
N ILE A 26 2.39 -11.04 -26.23
CA ILE A 26 2.79 -10.31 -25.02
C ILE A 26 1.83 -10.63 -23.88
N GLN A 27 0.52 -10.49 -24.15
CA GLN A 27 -0.52 -10.70 -23.15
C GLN A 27 -0.53 -12.13 -22.62
N CYS A 28 -0.46 -13.15 -23.49
CA CYS A 28 -0.45 -14.54 -23.05
C CYS A 28 0.78 -14.87 -22.17
N ASN A 29 1.96 -14.38 -22.54
CA ASN A 29 3.16 -14.62 -21.73
C ASN A 29 3.14 -13.84 -20.40
N ALA A 30 2.64 -12.60 -20.40
CA ALA A 30 2.49 -11.82 -19.19
C ALA A 30 1.53 -12.49 -18.21
N ILE A 31 0.38 -12.99 -18.67
CA ILE A 31 -0.59 -13.74 -17.83
C ILE A 31 0.07 -14.98 -17.20
N ILE A 32 0.82 -15.76 -17.97
CA ILE A 32 1.49 -16.95 -17.45
C ILE A 32 2.52 -16.59 -16.39
N LEU A 33 3.30 -15.53 -16.62
CA LEU A 33 4.30 -15.06 -15.67
C LEU A 33 3.65 -14.53 -14.38
N ASP A 34 2.55 -13.81 -14.51
CA ASP A 34 1.76 -13.28 -13.41
C ASP A 34 1.20 -14.41 -12.52
N ASP A 35 0.59 -15.43 -13.14
CA ASP A 35 0.10 -16.61 -12.43
C ASP A 35 1.21 -17.33 -11.64
N ILE A 36 2.36 -17.56 -12.29
CA ILE A 36 3.50 -18.24 -11.67
C ILE A 36 4.09 -17.40 -10.54
N TYR A 37 4.19 -16.08 -10.73
CA TYR A 37 4.70 -15.17 -9.72
C TYR A 37 3.76 -15.09 -8.51
N THR A 38 2.46 -14.91 -8.75
CA THR A 38 1.42 -14.92 -7.71
C THR A 38 1.43 -16.23 -6.93
N TYR A 39 1.51 -17.38 -7.60
CA TYR A 39 1.66 -18.66 -6.93
C TYR A 39 2.91 -18.72 -6.04
N GLY A 40 4.05 -18.24 -6.54
CA GLY A 40 5.29 -18.18 -5.76
C GLY A 40 5.17 -17.28 -4.52
N LEU A 41 4.51 -16.13 -4.65
CA LEU A 41 4.23 -15.24 -3.52
C LEU A 41 3.34 -15.93 -2.48
N LEU A 42 2.24 -16.57 -2.90
CA LEU A 42 1.35 -17.30 -2.00
C LEU A 42 2.08 -18.43 -1.25
N ARG A 43 2.96 -19.16 -1.92
CA ARG A 43 3.79 -20.19 -1.28
C ARG A 43 4.75 -19.61 -0.24
N ARG A 44 5.31 -18.42 -0.51
CA ARG A 44 6.16 -17.71 0.46
C ARG A 44 5.35 -17.24 1.68
N GLU A 45 4.15 -16.72 1.46
CA GLU A 45 3.27 -16.30 2.58
C GLU A 45 2.89 -17.48 3.49
N GLN A 46 2.74 -18.67 2.92
CA GLN A 46 2.48 -19.90 3.68
C GLN A 46 3.69 -20.38 4.49
N ASP A 47 4.93 -20.16 3.98
CA ASP A 47 6.13 -20.63 4.68
C ASP A 47 7.34 -19.73 4.32
N VAL A 48 7.51 -18.67 5.12
CA VAL A 48 8.60 -17.69 4.93
C VAL A 48 9.97 -18.26 5.25
N LEU A 49 10.03 -19.37 5.99
CA LEU A 49 11.28 -20.04 6.38
C LEU A 49 11.77 -21.01 5.29
N ASN A 50 10.96 -21.27 4.27
CA ASN A 50 11.26 -22.23 3.22
C ASN A 50 12.24 -21.65 2.19
N LYS A 51 13.51 -22.04 2.30
CA LYS A 51 14.58 -21.57 1.41
C LYS A 51 14.38 -21.97 -0.04
N ASP A 52 13.72 -23.10 -0.32
CA ASP A 52 13.46 -23.53 -1.69
C ASP A 52 12.38 -22.64 -2.35
N VAL A 53 11.37 -22.24 -1.62
CA VAL A 53 10.36 -21.27 -2.10
C VAL A 53 11.01 -19.92 -2.39
N THR A 54 11.84 -19.41 -1.48
CA THR A 54 12.56 -18.13 -1.67
C THR A 54 13.48 -18.19 -2.89
N LYS A 55 14.20 -19.29 -3.07
CA LYS A 55 15.05 -19.52 -4.26
C LYS A 55 14.22 -19.61 -5.54
N GLY A 56 13.08 -20.30 -5.50
CA GLY A 56 12.14 -20.40 -6.62
C GLY A 56 11.60 -19.02 -7.03
N LEU A 57 11.21 -18.19 -6.08
CA LEU A 57 10.77 -16.80 -6.33
C LEU A 57 11.86 -15.95 -6.96
N SER A 58 13.11 -16.07 -6.50
CA SER A 58 14.25 -15.37 -7.10
C SER A 58 14.43 -15.77 -8.57
N GLN A 59 14.28 -17.06 -8.90
CA GLN A 59 14.34 -17.54 -10.29
C GLN A 59 13.17 -16.98 -11.14
N ILE A 60 11.96 -16.95 -10.60
CA ILE A 60 10.79 -16.38 -11.29
C ILE A 60 11.00 -14.87 -11.54
N ARG A 61 11.53 -14.13 -10.56
CA ARG A 61 11.88 -12.71 -10.72
C ARG A 61 12.91 -12.51 -11.83
N GLN A 62 13.92 -13.37 -11.94
CA GLN A 62 14.89 -13.31 -13.02
C GLN A 62 14.23 -13.51 -14.39
N ILE A 63 13.29 -14.46 -14.51
CA ILE A 63 12.51 -14.67 -15.74
C ILE A 63 11.70 -13.43 -16.09
N TYR A 64 11.08 -12.77 -15.09
CA TYR A 64 10.36 -11.51 -15.25
C TYR A 64 11.27 -10.39 -15.78
N VAL A 65 12.46 -10.25 -15.21
CA VAL A 65 13.47 -9.26 -15.67
C VAL A 65 13.86 -9.53 -17.11
N ASP A 66 14.11 -10.78 -17.47
CA ASP A 66 14.50 -11.17 -18.84
C ASP A 66 13.35 -10.99 -19.84
N PHE A 67 12.11 -11.25 -19.43
CA PHE A 67 10.91 -10.96 -20.22
C PHE A 67 10.77 -9.44 -20.47
N ASN A 68 10.88 -8.63 -19.43
CA ASN A 68 10.78 -7.18 -19.53
C ASN A 68 11.89 -6.57 -20.40
N LYS A 69 13.12 -7.09 -20.36
CA LYS A 69 14.20 -6.67 -21.26
C LYS A 69 13.84 -6.91 -22.73
N LYS A 70 13.25 -8.06 -23.03
CA LYS A 70 12.85 -8.40 -24.41
C LYS A 70 11.62 -7.58 -24.84
N LEU A 71 10.69 -7.35 -23.93
CA LEU A 71 9.54 -6.47 -24.16
C LEU A 71 10.01 -5.05 -24.47
N GLU A 72 11.04 -4.57 -23.81
CA GLU A 72 11.60 -3.23 -24.02
C GLU A 72 12.14 -3.00 -25.44
N LEU A 73 12.67 -4.03 -26.08
CA LEU A 73 13.06 -3.95 -27.49
C LEU A 73 11.85 -3.69 -28.39
N LEU A 74 10.71 -4.33 -28.11
CA LEU A 74 9.45 -4.06 -28.80
C LEU A 74 8.90 -2.66 -28.48
N LEU A 75 9.02 -2.23 -27.23
CA LEU A 75 8.59 -0.88 -26.81
C LEU A 75 9.44 0.23 -27.46
N SER A 76 10.75 0.00 -27.70
CA SER A 76 11.57 0.97 -28.43
C SER A 76 11.09 1.12 -29.88
N PHE A 77 10.78 0.02 -30.51
CA PHE A 77 10.19 0.02 -31.85
C PHE A 77 8.80 0.69 -31.89
N PHE A 78 7.95 0.44 -30.88
CA PHE A 78 6.64 1.11 -30.75
C PHE A 78 6.78 2.63 -30.53
N ARG A 79 7.86 3.10 -29.87
CA ARG A 79 8.16 4.54 -29.71
C ARG A 79 8.45 5.21 -31.05
N GLU A 80 9.32 4.59 -31.85
CA GLU A 80 9.72 5.15 -33.13
C GLU A 80 8.54 5.30 -34.09
N ARG A 81 7.57 4.37 -34.04
CA ARG A 81 6.39 4.35 -34.91
C ARG A 81 5.08 4.67 -34.20
N ARG A 82 5.14 5.37 -33.06
CA ARG A 82 3.98 5.62 -32.21
C ARG A 82 2.76 6.18 -32.96
N LYS A 83 2.96 7.16 -33.82
CA LYS A 83 1.87 7.80 -34.57
C LYS A 83 1.18 6.80 -35.48
N GLU A 84 1.94 6.07 -36.28
CA GLU A 84 1.46 5.05 -37.20
C GLU A 84 0.65 3.96 -36.48
N ILE A 85 1.19 3.46 -35.36
CA ILE A 85 0.53 2.43 -34.56
C ILE A 85 -0.76 2.97 -33.94
N LEU A 86 -0.77 4.18 -33.40
CA LEU A 86 -1.97 4.80 -32.84
C LEU A 86 -3.06 4.97 -33.94
N ASP A 87 -2.68 5.33 -35.15
CA ASP A 87 -3.62 5.44 -36.28
C ASP A 87 -4.25 4.08 -36.60
N ILE A 88 -3.47 3.00 -36.63
CA ILE A 88 -3.96 1.63 -36.85
C ILE A 88 -4.87 1.20 -35.67
N LEU A 89 -4.43 1.39 -34.40
CA LEU A 89 -5.22 1.03 -33.23
C LEU A 89 -6.54 1.80 -33.12
N HIS A 90 -6.58 3.01 -33.65
CA HIS A 90 -7.82 3.83 -33.68
C HIS A 90 -8.85 3.32 -34.66
N VAL A 91 -8.41 2.86 -35.84
CA VAL A 91 -9.28 2.50 -36.99
C VAL A 91 -9.67 1.03 -36.94
N ASP A 92 -8.77 0.12 -36.56
CA ASP A 92 -9.03 -1.32 -36.57
C ASP A 92 -9.92 -1.76 -35.41
N PRO A 93 -11.11 -2.36 -35.70
CA PRO A 93 -12.03 -2.78 -34.62
C PRO A 93 -11.46 -3.83 -33.67
N LYS A 94 -10.54 -4.70 -34.11
CA LYS A 94 -9.93 -5.75 -33.28
C LYS A 94 -8.87 -5.18 -32.36
N LEU A 95 -8.14 -4.17 -32.83
CA LEU A 95 -7.02 -3.55 -32.10
C LEU A 95 -7.43 -2.34 -31.29
N LYS A 96 -8.62 -1.78 -31.53
CA LYS A 96 -9.13 -0.60 -30.82
C LYS A 96 -9.11 -0.74 -29.29
N LYS A 97 -9.21 -1.96 -28.76
CA LYS A 97 -9.12 -2.26 -27.34
C LYS A 97 -7.74 -1.88 -26.72
N TYR A 98 -6.67 -1.86 -27.52
CA TYR A 98 -5.32 -1.49 -27.09
C TYR A 98 -5.03 0.01 -27.20
N TYR A 99 -5.90 0.80 -27.85
CA TYR A 99 -5.66 2.20 -28.14
C TYR A 99 -5.40 3.05 -26.89
N SER A 100 -6.29 2.96 -25.89
CA SER A 100 -6.15 3.74 -24.66
C SER A 100 -4.91 3.33 -23.86
N TYR A 101 -4.59 2.05 -23.80
CA TYR A 101 -3.39 1.53 -23.16
C TYR A 101 -2.14 2.13 -23.83
N PHE A 102 -2.05 2.02 -25.14
CA PHE A 102 -0.91 2.51 -25.92
C PHE A 102 -0.80 4.04 -25.91
N LEU A 103 -1.94 4.76 -25.91
CA LEU A 103 -1.98 6.21 -25.78
C LEU A 103 -1.43 6.69 -24.45
N ASN A 104 -1.75 5.99 -23.36
CA ASN A 104 -1.32 6.35 -22.00
C ASN A 104 0.03 5.74 -21.61
N MET A 105 0.55 4.80 -22.41
CA MET A 105 1.84 4.17 -22.13
C MET A 105 2.94 5.23 -22.11
N ASN A 106 3.65 5.31 -21.01
CA ASN A 106 4.84 6.16 -20.91
C ASN A 106 5.99 5.49 -21.68
N LEU A 107 6.20 5.94 -22.92
CA LEU A 107 7.24 5.44 -23.81
C LEU A 107 8.59 6.14 -23.63
N ASN A 108 8.74 7.05 -22.64
CA ASN A 108 10.03 7.69 -22.37
C ASN A 108 11.03 6.66 -21.85
N SER A 109 12.12 6.49 -22.57
CA SER A 109 13.13 5.48 -22.27
C SER A 109 13.99 5.88 -21.09
N GLN A 110 13.80 5.17 -19.98
CA GLN A 110 14.74 5.15 -18.87
C GLN A 110 15.38 3.76 -18.72
N ASN A 111 15.52 3.05 -19.84
CA ASN A 111 15.91 1.65 -19.85
C ASN A 111 17.24 1.39 -19.19
N GLU A 112 18.24 2.24 -19.46
CA GLU A 112 19.55 2.10 -18.83
C GLU A 112 19.46 2.24 -17.30
N ILE A 113 18.69 3.20 -16.80
CA ILE A 113 18.56 3.44 -15.36
C ILE A 113 17.75 2.32 -14.71
N LYS A 114 16.64 1.91 -15.34
CA LYS A 114 15.83 0.78 -14.87
C LYS A 114 16.63 -0.53 -14.88
N GLU A 115 17.48 -0.73 -15.89
CA GLU A 115 18.39 -1.87 -15.95
C GLU A 115 19.44 -1.81 -14.84
N ILE A 116 20.04 -0.65 -14.59
CA ILE A 116 20.99 -0.44 -13.49
C ILE A 116 20.29 -0.67 -12.14
N TYR A 117 19.08 -0.09 -11.95
CA TYR A 117 18.30 -0.27 -10.74
C TYR A 117 17.99 -1.75 -10.48
N ASN A 118 17.52 -2.48 -11.50
CA ASN A 118 17.22 -3.90 -11.39
C ASN A 118 18.47 -4.78 -11.14
N LYS A 119 19.65 -4.39 -11.66
CA LYS A 119 20.91 -5.10 -11.37
C LYS A 119 21.40 -4.87 -9.95
N ILE A 120 21.26 -3.63 -9.45
CA ILE A 120 21.66 -3.27 -8.09
C ILE A 120 20.62 -3.78 -7.10
N ALA A 121 19.33 -3.70 -7.46
CA ALA A 121 18.18 -4.14 -6.70
C ALA A 121 18.24 -3.74 -5.20
N PRO A 122 18.35 -2.43 -4.88
CA PRO A 122 18.59 -1.98 -3.51
C PRO A 122 17.46 -2.40 -2.55
N TYR A 123 16.22 -2.39 -2.99
CA TYR A 123 15.07 -2.86 -2.21
C TYR A 123 15.12 -4.36 -1.95
N ASP A 124 15.33 -5.18 -2.99
CA ASP A 124 15.39 -6.64 -2.81
C ASP A 124 16.52 -7.05 -1.87
N ARG A 125 17.70 -6.42 -2.03
CA ARG A 125 18.86 -6.67 -1.15
C ARG A 125 18.62 -6.20 0.29
N TYR A 126 17.94 -5.07 0.47
CA TYR A 126 17.50 -4.64 1.78
C TYR A 126 16.55 -5.67 2.41
N MET A 127 15.54 -6.15 1.66
CA MET A 127 14.59 -7.14 2.16
C MET A 127 15.26 -8.49 2.48
N GLU A 128 16.21 -8.94 1.65
CA GLU A 128 17.01 -10.14 1.92
C GLU A 128 17.86 -9.96 3.18
N TRP A 129 18.52 -8.83 3.31
CA TRP A 129 19.37 -8.51 4.45
C TRP A 129 18.54 -8.39 5.73
N TYR A 130 17.47 -7.58 5.74
CA TYR A 130 16.63 -7.38 6.91
C TYR A 130 15.89 -8.67 7.29
N GLY A 131 15.35 -9.40 6.33
CA GLY A 131 14.67 -10.68 6.53
C GLY A 131 15.60 -11.83 6.95
N SER A 132 16.93 -11.63 6.90
CA SER A 132 17.90 -12.62 7.41
C SER A 132 18.07 -12.59 8.93
N PHE A 133 17.56 -11.57 9.61
CA PHE A 133 17.64 -11.48 11.06
C PHE A 133 16.62 -12.40 11.72
N GLU A 134 17.12 -13.41 12.45
CA GLU A 134 16.29 -14.30 13.27
C GLU A 134 15.74 -13.56 14.49
N ARG A 135 16.48 -12.54 14.98
CA ARG A 135 16.10 -11.67 16.08
C ARG A 135 16.43 -10.20 15.79
N ILE A 136 15.61 -9.31 16.32
CA ILE A 136 15.74 -7.84 16.24
C ILE A 136 15.88 -7.20 17.63
N GLY A 137 16.08 -8.01 18.67
CA GLY A 137 16.26 -7.58 20.04
C GLY A 137 16.14 -8.74 21.01
N GLU A 138 16.27 -8.45 22.29
CA GLU A 138 16.08 -9.38 23.41
C GLU A 138 15.30 -8.67 24.51
N ASP A 139 14.27 -9.33 25.09
CA ASP A 139 13.57 -8.80 26.26
C ASP A 139 14.55 -8.77 27.45
N PRO A 140 14.90 -7.60 27.98
CA PRO A 140 15.90 -7.48 29.04
C PRO A 140 15.55 -8.20 30.37
N ARG A 141 14.28 -8.57 30.54
CA ARG A 141 13.80 -9.23 31.79
C ARG A 141 13.78 -10.73 31.67
N THR A 142 13.39 -11.25 30.49
CA THR A 142 13.16 -12.69 30.30
C THR A 142 14.25 -13.36 29.47
N HIS A 143 15.12 -12.57 28.82
CA HIS A 143 16.13 -13.02 27.86
C HIS A 143 15.52 -13.75 26.65
N GLN A 144 14.22 -13.53 26.37
CA GLN A 144 13.57 -14.08 25.19
C GLN A 144 13.93 -13.24 23.97
N GLU A 145 14.14 -13.91 22.86
CA GLU A 145 14.41 -13.27 21.58
C GLU A 145 13.17 -12.53 21.05
N ILE A 146 13.37 -11.28 20.64
CA ILE A 146 12.39 -10.47 19.95
C ILE A 146 12.67 -10.56 18.45
N ASN A 147 11.64 -10.85 17.68
CA ASN A 147 11.68 -10.86 16.22
C ASN A 147 10.45 -10.13 15.66
N GLU A 148 10.37 -9.95 14.33
CA GLU A 148 9.24 -9.24 13.71
C GLU A 148 7.88 -9.93 13.95
N PHE A 149 7.86 -11.24 14.19
CA PHE A 149 6.63 -11.99 14.43
C PHE A 149 6.06 -11.78 15.84
N ASN A 150 6.91 -11.64 16.85
CA ASN A 150 6.48 -11.53 18.25
C ASN A 150 6.53 -10.10 18.80
N LEU A 151 7.19 -9.15 18.13
CA LEU A 151 7.34 -7.77 18.57
C LEU A 151 5.98 -7.13 18.89
N LEU A 152 5.00 -7.28 18.01
CA LEU A 152 3.68 -6.69 18.20
C LEU A 152 2.96 -7.23 19.45
N ASN A 153 3.20 -8.50 19.83
CA ASN A 153 2.65 -9.06 21.05
C ASN A 153 3.19 -8.37 22.29
N TYR A 154 4.49 -8.01 22.31
CA TYR A 154 5.09 -7.22 23.39
C TYR A 154 4.56 -5.79 23.42
N LEU A 155 4.43 -5.13 22.25
CA LEU A 155 3.92 -3.76 22.15
C LEU A 155 2.43 -3.65 22.48
N LYS A 156 1.68 -4.76 22.45
CA LYS A 156 0.29 -4.87 22.88
C LYS A 156 0.13 -5.35 24.32
N SER A 157 1.23 -5.52 25.08
CA SER A 157 1.17 -5.91 26.49
C SER A 157 0.47 -4.83 27.33
N GLU A 158 -0.36 -5.25 28.30
CA GLU A 158 -0.97 -4.36 29.31
C GLU A 158 0.09 -3.65 30.19
N ARG A 159 1.30 -4.20 30.26
CA ARG A 159 2.40 -3.66 31.07
C ARG A 159 3.18 -2.61 30.31
N LYS A 160 2.99 -1.32 30.64
CA LYS A 160 3.72 -0.20 30.03
C LYS A 160 5.24 -0.41 30.05
N GLU A 161 5.80 -0.86 31.18
CA GLU A 161 7.24 -1.11 31.32
C GLU A 161 7.75 -2.19 30.34
N GLU A 162 6.94 -3.20 30.07
CA GLU A 162 7.28 -4.24 29.08
C GLU A 162 7.35 -3.66 27.68
N ARG A 163 6.33 -2.90 27.26
CA ARG A 163 6.32 -2.23 25.96
C ARG A 163 7.55 -1.35 25.79
N ARG A 164 7.86 -0.54 26.81
CA ARG A 164 9.00 0.38 26.81
C ARG A 164 10.34 -0.35 26.69
N LEU A 165 10.60 -1.34 27.52
CA LEU A 165 11.88 -2.08 27.51
C LEU A 165 12.12 -2.79 26.19
N VAL A 166 11.08 -3.41 25.64
CA VAL A 166 11.15 -4.10 24.34
C VAL A 166 11.38 -3.10 23.20
N TYR A 167 10.67 -1.97 23.22
CA TYR A 167 10.86 -0.93 22.22
C TYR A 167 12.30 -0.38 22.21
N HIS A 168 12.89 -0.14 23.37
CA HIS A 168 14.29 0.25 23.51
C HIS A 168 15.26 -0.80 22.99
N ALA A 169 15.03 -2.07 23.30
CA ALA A 169 15.92 -3.16 22.85
C ALA A 169 15.91 -3.27 21.30
N VAL A 170 14.76 -3.08 20.68
CA VAL A 170 14.66 -3.04 19.21
C VAL A 170 15.37 -1.82 18.63
N GLU A 171 15.20 -0.63 19.22
CA GLU A 171 15.85 0.60 18.74
C GLU A 171 17.40 0.50 18.80
N GLU A 172 17.97 -0.11 19.85
CA GLU A 172 19.42 -0.35 19.93
C GLU A 172 19.88 -1.30 18.80
N PHE A 173 19.13 -2.37 18.53
CA PHE A 173 19.41 -3.26 17.40
C PHE A 173 19.38 -2.50 16.07
N LEU A 174 18.37 -1.67 15.82
CA LEU A 174 18.24 -0.88 14.60
C LEU A 174 19.41 0.11 14.46
N LYS A 175 19.84 0.72 15.55
CA LYS A 175 21.01 1.61 15.59
C LYS A 175 22.29 0.89 15.17
N GLU A 176 22.55 -0.29 15.72
CA GLU A 176 23.72 -1.11 15.37
C GLU A 176 23.76 -1.49 13.89
N ASN A 177 22.59 -1.62 13.25
CA ASN A 177 22.45 -2.04 11.85
C ASN A 177 22.20 -0.87 10.87
N SER A 178 22.18 0.37 11.36
CA SER A 178 21.81 1.55 10.58
C SER A 178 22.76 1.88 9.42
N GLU A 179 24.05 1.60 9.55
CA GLU A 179 25.06 1.85 8.50
C GLU A 179 24.76 1.06 7.21
N ILE A 180 24.40 -0.21 7.36
CA ILE A 180 24.07 -1.09 6.22
C ILE A 180 22.75 -0.64 5.59
N ALA A 181 21.73 -0.38 6.40
CA ALA A 181 20.45 0.12 5.94
C ALA A 181 20.59 1.46 5.19
N ALA A 182 21.40 2.40 5.72
CA ALA A 182 21.68 3.68 5.05
C ALA A 182 22.33 3.49 3.68
N GLY A 183 23.20 2.49 3.53
CA GLY A 183 23.80 2.15 2.24
C GLY A 183 22.76 1.74 1.19
N TYR A 184 21.80 0.91 1.56
CA TYR A 184 20.71 0.51 0.66
C TYR A 184 19.77 1.68 0.35
N LEU A 185 19.31 2.41 1.36
CA LEU A 185 18.38 3.51 1.18
C LEU A 185 19.00 4.66 0.36
N ASN A 186 20.24 5.06 0.67
CA ASN A 186 20.94 6.05 -0.14
C ASN A 186 21.08 5.60 -1.60
N THR A 187 21.43 4.33 -1.84
CA THR A 187 21.53 3.79 -3.21
C THR A 187 20.20 3.88 -3.94
N HIS A 188 19.10 3.50 -3.28
CA HIS A 188 17.75 3.62 -3.80
C HIS A 188 17.42 5.07 -4.20
N ILE A 189 17.64 6.02 -3.27
CA ILE A 189 17.37 7.45 -3.49
C ILE A 189 18.20 8.01 -4.64
N GLN A 190 19.50 7.71 -4.70
CA GLN A 190 20.39 8.22 -5.75
C GLN A 190 19.99 7.72 -7.14
N LEU A 191 19.66 6.45 -7.29
CA LEU A 191 19.23 5.87 -8.56
C LEU A 191 17.91 6.47 -9.03
N ASN A 192 16.94 6.61 -8.13
CA ASN A 192 15.64 7.19 -8.47
C ASN A 192 15.76 8.70 -8.80
N ASN A 193 16.54 9.48 -8.03
CA ASN A 193 16.79 10.89 -8.35
C ASN A 193 17.47 11.07 -9.70
N TYR A 194 18.42 10.19 -10.03
CA TYR A 194 19.00 10.20 -11.37
C TYR A 194 17.97 9.91 -12.45
N ALA A 195 17.07 8.92 -12.23
CA ALA A 195 15.97 8.62 -13.14
C ALA A 195 15.01 9.80 -13.31
N ALA A 196 14.60 10.43 -12.23
CA ALA A 196 13.71 11.59 -12.23
C ALA A 196 14.32 12.78 -13.00
N SER A 197 15.62 13.06 -12.82
CA SER A 197 16.33 14.11 -13.53
C SER A 197 16.33 13.93 -15.05
N LYS A 198 16.41 12.68 -15.53
CA LYS A 198 16.31 12.36 -16.97
C LYS A 198 14.91 12.58 -17.52
N CYS A 199 13.89 12.59 -16.67
CA CYS A 199 12.51 12.93 -17.00
C CYS A 199 12.19 14.42 -16.84
N GLY A 200 13.16 15.25 -16.46
CA GLY A 200 12.97 16.69 -16.27
C GLY A 200 12.33 17.07 -14.93
N PHE A 201 12.41 16.20 -13.93
CA PHE A 201 11.95 16.48 -12.57
C PHE A 201 13.12 16.84 -11.65
N ASP A 202 12.84 17.67 -10.65
CA ASP A 202 13.85 18.13 -9.69
C ASP A 202 14.33 16.99 -8.78
N ASP A 203 13.45 16.07 -8.42
CA ASP A 203 13.72 14.88 -7.63
C ASP A 203 12.68 13.77 -7.87
N SER A 204 12.93 12.59 -7.31
CA SER A 204 12.07 11.42 -7.44
C SER A 204 10.71 11.60 -6.81
N TYR A 205 10.60 12.30 -5.68
CA TYR A 205 9.30 12.51 -5.04
C TYR A 205 8.34 13.26 -5.97
N SER A 206 8.84 14.33 -6.62
CA SER A 206 8.08 15.08 -7.63
C SER A 206 7.71 14.23 -8.84
N TYR A 207 8.61 13.33 -9.27
CA TYR A 207 8.36 12.42 -10.39
C TYR A 207 7.27 11.38 -10.06
N PHE A 208 7.38 10.68 -8.94
CA PHE A 208 6.45 9.61 -8.57
C PHE A 208 5.06 10.12 -8.17
N THR A 209 4.98 11.38 -7.72
CA THR A 209 3.69 12.02 -7.36
C THR A 209 3.09 12.87 -8.48
N ALA A 210 3.71 12.96 -9.65
CA ALA A 210 3.27 13.83 -10.74
C ALA A 210 1.85 13.54 -11.26
N ASN A 211 1.41 12.28 -11.20
CA ASN A 211 0.12 11.83 -11.71
C ASN A 211 -0.93 11.61 -10.59
N ASN A 212 -0.71 12.13 -9.39
CA ASN A 212 -1.72 12.03 -8.34
C ASN A 212 -3.01 12.78 -8.71
N THR A 213 -4.12 12.40 -8.12
CA THR A 213 -5.45 12.98 -8.43
C THR A 213 -5.86 14.06 -7.43
N LEU A 214 -5.18 14.11 -6.28
CA LEU A 214 -5.55 14.96 -5.16
C LEU A 214 -5.10 16.42 -5.31
N CYS A 215 -3.95 16.65 -5.98
CA CYS A 215 -3.34 17.97 -6.10
C CYS A 215 -2.45 18.07 -7.34
N LYS A 216 -2.07 19.30 -7.70
CA LYS A 216 -1.13 19.53 -8.81
C LYS A 216 0.32 19.28 -8.41
N ASN A 217 0.64 19.47 -7.14
CA ASN A 217 1.98 19.34 -6.58
C ASN A 217 1.89 18.77 -5.17
N ALA A 218 2.37 17.54 -5.01
CA ALA A 218 2.32 16.84 -3.73
C ALA A 218 3.16 17.52 -2.63
N LYS A 219 4.31 18.12 -2.97
CA LYS A 219 5.14 18.84 -2.01
C LYS A 219 4.42 20.08 -1.46
N GLU A 220 3.81 20.87 -2.36
CA GLU A 220 3.01 22.03 -1.94
C GLU A 220 1.81 21.60 -1.09
N PHE A 221 1.18 20.49 -1.43
CA PHE A 221 0.10 19.90 -0.66
C PHE A 221 0.55 19.56 0.77
N LEU A 222 1.64 18.82 0.92
CA LEU A 222 2.18 18.43 2.23
C LEU A 222 2.52 19.66 3.08
N ILE A 223 3.20 20.64 2.50
CA ILE A 223 3.58 21.88 3.19
C ILE A 223 2.33 22.67 3.60
N HIS A 224 1.33 22.79 2.69
CA HIS A 224 0.10 23.55 2.95
C HIS A 224 -0.75 22.95 4.06
N TYR A 225 -0.89 21.64 4.10
CA TYR A 225 -1.74 20.95 5.07
C TYR A 225 -1.01 20.50 6.34
N LYS A 226 0.32 20.65 6.42
CA LYS A 226 1.13 20.19 7.56
C LYS A 226 0.55 20.62 8.92
N SER A 227 0.22 21.90 9.09
CA SER A 227 -0.31 22.40 10.38
C SER A 227 -1.61 21.74 10.78
N ILE A 228 -2.52 21.52 9.83
CA ILE A 228 -3.81 20.88 10.07
C ILE A 228 -3.63 19.42 10.49
N PHE A 229 -2.74 18.70 9.80
CA PHE A 229 -2.45 17.30 10.15
C PHE A 229 -1.71 17.15 11.48
N VAL A 230 -0.84 18.09 11.81
CA VAL A 230 -0.22 18.17 13.16
C VAL A 230 -1.31 18.36 14.24
N ASP A 231 -2.29 19.26 14.02
CA ASP A 231 -3.38 19.46 14.98
C ASP A 231 -4.28 18.23 15.11
N ILE A 232 -4.57 17.52 14.01
CA ILE A 232 -5.30 16.25 14.04
C ILE A 232 -4.51 15.19 14.83
N ASN A 233 -3.21 15.07 14.56
CA ASN A 233 -2.36 14.11 15.25
C ASN A 233 -2.29 14.36 16.76
N LYS A 234 -2.19 15.63 17.18
CA LYS A 234 -2.28 16.02 18.60
C LYS A 234 -3.58 15.54 19.24
N LYS A 235 -4.72 15.75 18.57
CA LYS A 235 -6.02 15.25 19.05
C LYS A 235 -6.05 13.73 19.15
N ILE A 236 -5.52 12.99 18.16
CA ILE A 236 -5.41 11.52 18.20
C ILE A 236 -4.62 11.09 19.44
N VAL A 237 -3.46 11.71 19.69
CA VAL A 237 -2.61 11.42 20.85
C VAL A 237 -3.34 11.73 22.16
N GLU A 238 -4.04 12.85 22.27
CA GLU A 238 -4.82 13.23 23.45
C GLU A 238 -5.96 12.23 23.73
N VAL A 239 -6.73 11.85 22.70
CA VAL A 239 -7.80 10.85 22.82
C VAL A 239 -7.22 9.52 23.26
N LYS A 240 -6.15 9.06 22.62
CA LYS A 240 -5.49 7.78 22.98
C LYS A 240 -4.96 7.82 24.41
N LYS A 241 -4.31 8.91 24.83
CA LYS A 241 -3.82 9.12 26.19
C LYS A 241 -4.96 9.05 27.23
N SER A 242 -6.11 9.68 26.91
CA SER A 242 -7.32 9.61 27.74
C SER A 242 -7.87 8.18 27.84
N MET A 243 -7.98 7.47 26.70
CA MET A 243 -8.46 6.09 26.66
C MET A 243 -7.60 5.13 27.47
N LEU A 244 -6.28 5.36 27.49
CA LEU A 244 -5.30 4.57 28.23
C LEU A 244 -5.13 5.01 29.68
N CYS A 245 -5.78 6.09 30.12
CA CYS A 245 -5.65 6.69 31.45
C CYS A 245 -4.18 7.01 31.82
N LEU A 246 -3.42 7.56 30.87
CA LEU A 246 -2.01 7.91 31.02
C LEU A 246 -1.83 9.42 31.15
N ASP A 247 -0.92 9.88 32.02
CA ASP A 247 -0.52 11.28 32.12
C ASP A 247 0.42 11.68 30.98
N THR A 248 1.33 10.77 30.62
CA THR A 248 2.24 10.87 29.48
C THR A 248 2.19 9.57 28.66
N ILE A 249 2.45 9.66 27.36
CA ILE A 249 2.43 8.52 26.44
C ILE A 249 3.82 8.32 25.85
N GLY A 250 4.28 7.06 25.76
CA GLY A 250 5.47 6.70 25.00
C GLY A 250 5.09 6.39 23.53
N TYR A 251 6.06 6.41 22.65
CA TYR A 251 5.81 6.03 21.26
C TYR A 251 5.37 4.55 21.14
N GLU A 252 5.90 3.71 22.04
CA GLU A 252 5.50 2.31 22.21
C GLU A 252 4.04 2.11 22.60
N ASP A 253 3.45 3.09 23.31
CA ASP A 253 2.04 3.05 23.73
C ASP A 253 1.08 3.30 22.57
N MET A 254 1.58 3.84 21.43
CA MET A 254 0.78 4.06 20.24
C MET A 254 0.31 2.77 19.57
N TYR A 255 0.92 1.63 19.87
CA TYR A 255 0.54 0.30 19.40
C TYR A 255 -0.46 -0.42 20.32
N PHE A 256 -0.68 0.10 21.52
CA PHE A 256 -1.47 -0.55 22.56
C PHE A 256 -2.94 -0.13 22.53
N LEU A 257 -3.85 -1.11 22.62
CA LEU A 257 -5.28 -0.94 22.83
C LEU A 257 -5.69 -1.67 24.10
N SER A 258 -6.22 -0.93 25.09
CA SER A 258 -6.70 -1.55 26.34
C SER A 258 -7.88 -2.48 26.08
N GLY A 259 -7.81 -3.69 26.63
CA GLY A 259 -8.84 -4.72 26.48
C GLY A 259 -8.81 -5.48 25.14
N GLU A 260 -7.86 -5.20 24.26
CA GLU A 260 -7.75 -5.93 22.98
C GLU A 260 -7.46 -7.43 23.18
N LEU A 261 -6.63 -7.76 24.16
CA LEU A 261 -6.26 -9.16 24.44
C LEU A 261 -7.41 -9.99 25.04
N GLU A 262 -8.42 -9.33 25.64
CA GLU A 262 -9.62 -9.96 26.19
C GLU A 262 -10.69 -10.17 25.13
N TYR A 263 -10.61 -9.47 24.00
CA TYR A 263 -11.52 -9.61 22.88
C TYR A 263 -11.13 -10.80 22.02
N ASN A 264 -12.08 -11.69 21.80
CA ASN A 264 -11.85 -12.84 20.93
C ASN A 264 -13.10 -13.08 20.07
N ILE A 265 -12.91 -12.98 18.76
CA ILE A 265 -13.94 -13.21 17.74
C ILE A 265 -13.54 -14.35 16.83
N SER A 266 -14.45 -15.27 16.57
CA SER A 266 -14.22 -16.31 15.59
C SER A 266 -14.18 -15.75 14.17
N ILE A 267 -13.42 -16.40 13.28
CA ILE A 267 -13.35 -16.00 11.88
C ILE A 267 -14.75 -16.02 11.21
N ASP A 268 -15.63 -16.92 11.58
CA ASP A 268 -16.98 -17.03 11.02
C ASP A 268 -17.89 -15.88 11.47
N GLU A 269 -17.80 -15.46 12.73
CA GLU A 269 -18.49 -14.24 13.20
C GLU A 269 -17.96 -12.99 12.51
N ALA A 270 -16.63 -12.88 12.35
CA ALA A 270 -15.99 -11.78 11.65
C ALA A 270 -16.44 -11.70 10.18
N LYS A 271 -16.50 -12.84 9.48
CA LYS A 271 -17.03 -12.93 8.12
C LYS A 271 -18.47 -12.39 8.02
N GLN A 272 -19.31 -12.75 8.99
CA GLN A 272 -20.69 -12.28 9.02
C GLN A 272 -20.76 -10.76 9.24
N ILE A 273 -19.98 -10.22 10.18
CA ILE A 273 -19.91 -8.79 10.46
C ILE A 273 -19.46 -8.00 9.22
N VAL A 274 -18.40 -8.45 8.55
CA VAL A 274 -17.90 -7.81 7.33
C VAL A 274 -18.95 -7.87 6.22
N LEU A 275 -19.62 -9.02 6.03
CA LEU A 275 -20.68 -9.16 5.02
C LEU A 275 -21.83 -8.18 5.25
N GLU A 276 -22.26 -8.00 6.50
CA GLU A 276 -23.36 -7.09 6.86
C GLU A 276 -22.93 -5.63 6.70
N SER A 277 -21.73 -5.25 7.16
CA SER A 277 -21.21 -3.89 7.03
C SER A 277 -21.06 -3.46 5.56
N PHE A 278 -20.76 -4.39 4.65
CA PHE A 278 -20.60 -4.12 3.21
C PHE A 278 -21.93 -3.99 2.45
N SER A 279 -23.07 -4.07 3.11
CA SER A 279 -24.35 -3.70 2.51
C SER A 279 -24.38 -2.28 1.96
N LYS A 280 -23.57 -1.37 2.52
CA LYS A 280 -23.39 0.03 2.05
C LYS A 280 -22.77 0.13 0.64
N PHE A 281 -22.01 -0.86 0.19
CA PHE A 281 -21.51 -0.94 -1.19
C PHE A 281 -22.59 -1.35 -2.22
N GLY A 282 -23.75 -1.83 -1.76
CA GLY A 282 -24.85 -2.32 -2.59
C GLY A 282 -24.85 -3.83 -2.78
N THR A 283 -25.98 -4.33 -3.27
CA THR A 283 -26.29 -5.78 -3.32
C THR A 283 -25.28 -6.57 -4.14
N GLU A 284 -24.85 -6.04 -5.28
CA GLU A 284 -23.94 -6.77 -6.18
C GLU A 284 -22.55 -6.92 -5.55
N PHE A 285 -22.01 -5.86 -4.93
CA PHE A 285 -20.74 -5.91 -4.21
C PHE A 285 -20.83 -6.92 -3.05
N GLN A 286 -21.94 -6.88 -2.28
CA GLN A 286 -22.18 -7.78 -1.18
C GLN A 286 -22.26 -9.25 -1.61
N GLN A 287 -22.81 -9.54 -2.80
CA GLN A 287 -22.83 -10.91 -3.34
C GLN A 287 -21.41 -11.44 -3.62
N ILE A 288 -20.54 -10.61 -4.18
CA ILE A 288 -19.15 -11.00 -4.42
C ILE A 288 -18.38 -11.07 -3.10
N THR A 289 -18.64 -10.15 -2.16
CA THR A 289 -18.12 -10.24 -0.79
C THR A 289 -18.45 -11.59 -0.15
N LYS A 290 -19.70 -12.07 -0.30
CA LYS A 290 -20.10 -13.39 0.20
C LYS A 290 -19.27 -14.51 -0.43
N LYS A 291 -19.00 -14.46 -1.74
CA LYS A 291 -18.11 -15.44 -2.38
C LYS A 291 -16.69 -15.35 -1.79
N ALA A 292 -16.13 -14.16 -1.68
CA ALA A 292 -14.80 -13.97 -1.12
C ALA A 292 -14.66 -14.56 0.30
N LEU A 293 -15.68 -14.37 1.13
CA LEU A 293 -15.67 -14.83 2.52
C LEU A 293 -15.86 -16.36 2.67
N TYR A 294 -16.58 -17.01 1.74
CA TYR A 294 -17.02 -18.41 1.93
C TYR A 294 -16.59 -19.38 0.82
N GLU A 295 -15.98 -18.92 -0.28
CA GLU A 295 -15.55 -19.76 -1.41
C GLU A 295 -14.02 -19.86 -1.54
N ASN A 296 -13.31 -20.01 -0.40
CA ASN A 296 -11.86 -20.28 -0.33
C ASN A 296 -10.93 -19.18 -0.85
N TRP A 297 -11.35 -17.89 -0.84
CA TRP A 297 -10.40 -16.81 -1.16
C TRP A 297 -9.47 -16.49 0.01
N ILE A 298 -9.81 -16.89 1.24
CA ILE A 298 -9.14 -16.50 2.48
C ILE A 298 -8.42 -17.69 3.10
N ASP A 299 -7.12 -17.56 3.27
CA ASP A 299 -6.29 -18.39 4.13
C ASP A 299 -6.13 -17.72 5.49
N SER A 300 -6.91 -18.19 6.49
CA SER A 300 -6.93 -17.62 7.84
C SER A 300 -6.24 -18.50 8.88
N GLU A 301 -5.64 -19.61 8.50
CA GLU A 301 -4.89 -20.44 9.42
C GLU A 301 -3.67 -19.68 9.96
N ASN A 302 -3.35 -19.91 11.23
CA ASN A 302 -2.18 -19.36 11.89
C ASN A 302 -1.29 -20.49 12.39
N TYR A 303 -0.04 -20.51 11.93
CA TYR A 303 0.95 -21.53 12.29
C TYR A 303 2.38 -20.97 12.14
N ASP A 304 3.34 -21.65 12.76
CA ASP A 304 4.75 -21.25 12.70
C ASP A 304 5.28 -21.29 11.26
N GLY A 305 5.92 -20.21 10.86
CA GLY A 305 6.46 -20.04 9.51
C GLY A 305 5.53 -19.34 8.52
N LYS A 306 4.24 -19.15 8.86
CA LYS A 306 3.35 -18.32 8.05
C LYS A 306 3.70 -16.84 8.19
N HIS A 307 3.62 -16.07 7.11
CA HIS A 307 3.83 -14.63 7.17
C HIS A 307 2.84 -13.95 8.13
N SER A 308 3.33 -13.06 8.98
CA SER A 308 2.52 -12.43 10.04
C SER A 308 1.62 -11.28 9.56
N GLY A 309 1.88 -10.72 8.38
CA GLY A 309 1.09 -9.62 7.80
C GLY A 309 -0.12 -10.11 7.02
N GLN A 310 -1.12 -9.23 6.89
CA GLN A 310 -2.29 -9.45 6.05
C GLN A 310 -2.00 -8.93 4.64
N ARG A 311 -2.41 -9.67 3.62
CA ARG A 311 -2.19 -9.31 2.21
C ARG A 311 -3.22 -9.94 1.30
N SER A 312 -3.50 -9.26 0.18
CA SER A 312 -4.22 -9.85 -0.95
C SER A 312 -3.35 -9.89 -2.21
N TYR A 313 -3.51 -10.95 -2.97
CA TYR A 313 -2.83 -11.18 -4.24
C TYR A 313 -3.86 -11.50 -5.30
N SER A 314 -3.73 -10.89 -6.45
CA SER A 314 -4.62 -11.12 -7.59
C SER A 314 -3.87 -11.72 -8.75
N SER A 315 -4.51 -12.62 -9.48
CA SER A 315 -4.08 -13.12 -10.77
C SER A 315 -5.26 -13.03 -11.74
N TYR A 316 -4.98 -12.71 -12.98
CA TYR A 316 -6.01 -12.48 -14.01
C TYR A 316 -6.95 -13.67 -14.22
N ARG A 317 -6.43 -14.90 -14.10
CA ARG A 317 -7.20 -16.13 -14.38
C ARG A 317 -7.84 -16.77 -13.17
N SER A 318 -7.71 -16.16 -11.99
CA SER A 318 -8.28 -16.68 -10.75
C SER A 318 -8.92 -15.58 -9.92
N HIS A 319 -9.67 -15.99 -8.90
CA HIS A 319 -10.11 -15.03 -7.88
C HIS A 319 -8.90 -14.49 -7.10
N PRO A 320 -9.01 -13.31 -6.46
CA PRO A 320 -8.00 -12.85 -5.52
C PRO A 320 -7.82 -13.83 -4.35
N TYR A 321 -6.60 -13.90 -3.82
CA TYR A 321 -6.23 -14.69 -2.65
C TYR A 321 -5.87 -13.77 -1.51
N ILE A 322 -6.45 -14.01 -0.34
CA ILE A 322 -6.26 -13.21 0.86
C ILE A 322 -5.60 -14.10 1.92
N THR A 323 -4.49 -13.64 2.50
CA THR A 323 -3.85 -14.30 3.65
C THR A 323 -3.97 -13.41 4.88
N ILE A 324 -4.55 -13.96 5.95
CA ILE A 324 -4.76 -13.28 7.23
C ILE A 324 -4.50 -14.29 8.36
N PRO A 325 -3.33 -14.24 9.03
CA PRO A 325 -3.10 -15.05 10.23
C PRO A 325 -4.09 -14.64 11.33
N TRP A 326 -5.14 -15.44 11.54
CA TRP A 326 -6.25 -15.08 12.41
C TRP A 326 -5.93 -15.34 13.88
N ASN A 327 -6.00 -14.30 14.70
CA ASN A 327 -5.77 -14.36 16.16
C ASN A 327 -7.04 -14.05 16.98
N GLY A 328 -8.15 -13.71 16.31
CA GLY A 328 -9.42 -13.37 16.95
C GLY A 328 -9.48 -11.95 17.52
N ARG A 329 -8.56 -11.06 17.15
CA ARG A 329 -8.46 -9.69 17.64
C ARG A 329 -9.33 -8.73 16.83
N ILE A 330 -9.59 -7.55 17.41
CA ILE A 330 -10.29 -6.48 16.69
C ILE A 330 -9.49 -6.02 15.46
N ASP A 331 -8.17 -6.04 15.52
CA ASP A 331 -7.29 -5.75 14.40
C ASP A 331 -7.52 -6.69 13.23
N ASP A 332 -7.66 -7.99 13.50
CA ASP A 332 -7.91 -8.99 12.45
C ASP A 332 -9.24 -8.74 11.74
N LEU A 333 -10.27 -8.28 12.49
CA LEU A 333 -11.58 -7.93 11.92
C LEU A 333 -11.47 -6.73 10.96
N PHE A 334 -10.73 -5.69 11.33
CA PHE A 334 -10.49 -4.51 10.47
C PHE A 334 -9.63 -4.88 9.26
N SER A 335 -8.59 -5.70 9.47
CA SER A 335 -7.76 -6.23 8.37
C SER A 335 -8.57 -7.08 7.39
N LEU A 336 -9.50 -7.91 7.89
CA LEU A 336 -10.40 -8.67 7.03
C LEU A 336 -11.27 -7.76 6.15
N ALA A 337 -11.82 -6.70 6.72
CA ALA A 337 -12.61 -5.72 5.95
C ALA A 337 -11.75 -5.00 4.90
N HIS A 338 -10.52 -4.60 5.26
CA HIS A 338 -9.56 -3.97 4.36
C HIS A 338 -9.27 -4.86 3.14
N GLU A 339 -8.77 -6.07 3.38
CA GLU A 339 -8.34 -6.99 2.33
C GLU A 339 -9.50 -7.44 1.45
N VAL A 340 -10.66 -7.74 2.04
CA VAL A 340 -11.85 -8.18 1.28
C VAL A 340 -12.40 -7.07 0.40
N ALA A 341 -12.41 -5.81 0.85
CA ALA A 341 -12.91 -4.71 0.05
C ALA A 341 -12.04 -4.47 -1.19
N GLY A 342 -10.71 -4.46 -1.02
CA GLY A 342 -9.75 -4.35 -2.12
C GLY A 342 -9.86 -5.52 -3.10
N ALA A 343 -9.88 -6.75 -2.59
CA ALA A 343 -9.98 -7.98 -3.38
C ALA A 343 -11.27 -8.04 -4.21
N VAL A 344 -12.42 -7.68 -3.63
CA VAL A 344 -13.70 -7.64 -4.35
C VAL A 344 -13.68 -6.60 -5.46
N GLY A 345 -13.10 -5.42 -5.21
CA GLY A 345 -12.92 -4.40 -6.25
C GLY A 345 -12.05 -4.88 -7.39
N GLN A 346 -10.92 -5.50 -7.07
CA GLN A 346 -10.00 -6.08 -8.04
C GLN A 346 -10.69 -7.18 -8.89
N TRP A 347 -11.52 -8.02 -8.26
CA TRP A 347 -12.30 -9.05 -8.96
C TRP A 347 -13.25 -8.43 -9.99
N PHE A 348 -13.94 -7.31 -9.68
CA PHE A 348 -14.81 -6.63 -10.65
C PHE A 348 -14.07 -6.17 -11.90
N ALA A 349 -12.84 -5.68 -11.76
CA ALA A 349 -12.00 -5.29 -12.88
C ALA A 349 -11.56 -6.52 -13.70
N ALA A 350 -11.04 -7.55 -13.05
CA ALA A 350 -10.50 -8.74 -13.68
C ALA A 350 -11.55 -9.51 -14.50
N GLU A 351 -12.77 -9.66 -13.96
CA GLU A 351 -13.87 -10.38 -14.64
C GLU A 351 -14.46 -9.62 -15.86
N ASN A 352 -14.23 -8.32 -15.94
CA ASN A 352 -14.90 -7.49 -16.96
C ASN A 352 -13.93 -6.85 -17.96
N GLN A 353 -12.61 -7.02 -17.78
CA GLN A 353 -11.61 -6.40 -18.63
C GLN A 353 -10.65 -7.40 -19.26
N GLU A 354 -10.04 -7.01 -20.37
CA GLU A 354 -8.84 -7.64 -20.90
C GLU A 354 -7.69 -7.49 -19.89
N TYR A 355 -6.74 -8.41 -19.89
CA TYR A 355 -5.61 -8.44 -18.96
C TYR A 355 -4.94 -7.07 -18.76
N ILE A 356 -4.69 -6.32 -19.83
CA ILE A 356 -4.03 -5.01 -19.77
C ILE A 356 -4.80 -3.92 -19.00
N TYR A 357 -6.08 -4.15 -18.72
CA TYR A 357 -6.95 -3.23 -17.98
C TYR A 357 -7.56 -3.87 -16.73
N SER A 358 -7.21 -5.12 -16.45
CA SER A 358 -7.85 -5.91 -15.40
C SER A 358 -7.37 -5.58 -14.00
N GLU A 359 -6.22 -4.97 -13.86
CA GLU A 359 -5.65 -4.57 -12.58
C GLU A 359 -6.15 -3.18 -12.19
N LEU A 360 -6.49 -2.98 -10.92
CA LEU A 360 -6.78 -1.66 -10.37
C LEU A 360 -5.49 -1.01 -9.88
N SER A 361 -5.37 0.29 -10.05
CA SER A 361 -4.28 1.06 -9.44
C SER A 361 -4.29 0.91 -7.93
N ILE A 362 -3.13 1.04 -7.30
CA ILE A 362 -3.01 1.01 -5.85
C ILE A 362 -3.92 2.04 -5.17
N VAL A 363 -4.11 3.22 -5.78
CA VAL A 363 -5.00 4.27 -5.24
C VAL A 363 -6.46 3.81 -5.20
N LYS A 364 -6.94 3.10 -6.24
CA LYS A 364 -8.29 2.53 -6.26
C LYS A 364 -8.46 1.40 -5.26
N VAL A 365 -7.44 0.53 -5.12
CA VAL A 365 -7.47 -0.58 -4.17
C VAL A 365 -7.51 -0.06 -2.74
N GLU A 366 -6.59 0.86 -2.36
CA GLU A 366 -6.54 1.44 -1.02
C GLU A 366 -7.78 2.29 -0.70
N PHE A 367 -8.36 2.95 -1.71
CA PHE A 367 -9.64 3.64 -1.57
C PHE A 367 -10.77 2.67 -1.19
N LEU A 368 -10.84 1.51 -1.83
CA LEU A 368 -11.83 0.47 -1.50
C LEU A 368 -11.60 -0.10 -0.11
N SER A 369 -10.36 -0.40 0.23
CA SER A 369 -9.94 -0.88 1.54
C SER A 369 -10.32 0.11 2.65
N ALA A 370 -10.04 1.40 2.44
CA ALA A 370 -10.45 2.46 3.36
C ALA A 370 -11.97 2.57 3.52
N LEU A 371 -12.74 2.49 2.42
CA LEU A 371 -14.21 2.44 2.49
C LEU A 371 -14.69 1.22 3.27
N GLY A 372 -14.09 0.05 3.07
CA GLY A 372 -14.43 -1.16 3.81
C GLY A 372 -14.28 -0.99 5.32
N MET A 373 -13.14 -0.40 5.75
CA MET A 373 -12.91 -0.10 7.17
C MET A 373 -13.85 0.98 7.72
N LEU A 374 -14.16 2.03 6.94
CA LEU A 374 -15.13 3.05 7.32
C LEU A 374 -16.53 2.46 7.52
N TYR A 375 -17.00 1.63 6.58
CA TYR A 375 -18.32 1.01 6.69
C TYR A 375 -18.39 0.00 7.84
N LEU A 376 -17.30 -0.72 8.10
CA LEU A 376 -17.21 -1.57 9.28
C LEU A 376 -17.27 -0.75 10.57
N SER A 377 -16.53 0.36 10.66
CA SER A 377 -16.53 1.25 11.82
C SER A 377 -17.94 1.79 12.11
N GLU A 378 -18.60 2.32 11.09
CA GLU A 378 -19.99 2.82 11.20
C GLU A 378 -20.95 1.69 11.63
N TYR A 379 -20.85 0.49 11.02
CA TYR A 379 -21.68 -0.66 11.39
C TYR A 379 -21.52 -1.05 12.86
N LEU A 380 -20.28 -1.12 13.34
CA LEU A 380 -19.99 -1.53 14.72
C LEU A 380 -20.46 -0.46 15.74
N LEU A 381 -20.31 0.83 15.43
CA LEU A 381 -20.72 1.93 16.31
C LEU A 381 -22.26 2.12 16.35
N GLU A 382 -22.94 1.91 15.22
CA GLU A 382 -24.40 2.04 15.12
C GLU A 382 -25.18 0.83 15.67
N ASN A 383 -24.55 -0.35 15.72
CA ASN A 383 -25.22 -1.59 16.09
C ASN A 383 -25.09 -1.90 17.59
N ARG A 384 -26.21 -1.83 18.31
CA ARG A 384 -26.30 -2.06 19.76
C ARG A 384 -25.76 -3.40 20.25
N ASN A 385 -25.64 -4.38 19.38
CA ASN A 385 -25.04 -5.68 19.75
C ASN A 385 -23.56 -5.55 20.16
N PHE A 386 -22.88 -4.49 19.71
CA PHE A 386 -21.48 -4.23 20.00
C PHE A 386 -21.23 -3.21 21.13
N ASN A 387 -22.28 -2.75 21.83
CA ASN A 387 -22.13 -1.78 22.95
C ASN A 387 -21.12 -2.23 24.02
N LYS A 388 -20.96 -3.56 24.23
CA LYS A 388 -20.00 -4.10 25.21
C LYS A 388 -18.54 -3.83 24.82
N ILE A 389 -18.25 -3.68 23.53
CA ILE A 389 -16.91 -3.43 22.98
C ILE A 389 -16.79 -2.04 22.37
N GLU A 390 -17.75 -1.14 22.63
CA GLU A 390 -17.78 0.20 22.05
C GLU A 390 -16.47 0.96 22.26
N LYS A 391 -15.90 0.92 23.47
CA LYS A 391 -14.60 1.55 23.77
C LYS A 391 -13.47 0.99 22.91
N LEU A 392 -13.43 -0.33 22.72
CA LEU A 392 -12.43 -0.98 21.88
C LEU A 392 -12.61 -0.61 20.41
N VAL A 393 -13.86 -0.54 19.93
CA VAL A 393 -14.16 -0.10 18.56
C VAL A 393 -13.73 1.35 18.35
N LYS A 394 -14.05 2.26 19.27
CA LYS A 394 -13.61 3.66 19.24
C LYS A 394 -12.10 3.78 19.21
N ALA A 395 -11.40 3.04 20.08
CA ALA A 395 -9.94 3.01 20.10
C ALA A 395 -9.36 2.51 18.77
N LYS A 396 -9.98 1.48 18.16
CA LYS A 396 -9.58 0.99 16.84
C LYS A 396 -9.85 1.97 15.71
N VAL A 397 -10.92 2.75 15.78
CA VAL A 397 -11.18 3.84 14.81
C VAL A 397 -10.10 4.92 14.91
N ILE A 398 -9.64 5.26 16.11
CA ILE A 398 -8.51 6.18 16.31
C ILE A 398 -7.22 5.62 15.71
N ASP A 399 -6.91 4.34 15.94
CA ASP A 399 -5.74 3.71 15.33
C ASP A 399 -5.86 3.64 13.81
N PHE A 400 -7.05 3.36 13.28
CA PHE A 400 -7.31 3.40 11.85
C PHE A 400 -7.03 4.79 11.24
N LEU A 401 -7.50 5.88 11.87
CA LEU A 401 -7.20 7.23 11.41
C LEU A 401 -5.69 7.54 11.49
N LYS A 402 -5.03 7.10 12.56
CA LYS A 402 -3.58 7.24 12.71
C LYS A 402 -2.83 6.50 11.60
N ASP A 403 -3.10 5.22 11.43
CA ASP A 403 -2.33 4.34 10.54
C ASP A 403 -2.62 4.61 9.06
N SER A 404 -3.85 5.02 8.70
CA SER A 404 -4.23 5.26 7.31
C SER A 404 -4.00 6.70 6.82
N LEU A 405 -3.78 7.65 7.72
CA LEU A 405 -3.65 9.05 7.35
C LEU A 405 -2.47 9.76 8.01
N MET A 406 -2.30 9.66 9.35
CA MET A 406 -1.25 10.40 10.04
C MET A 406 0.13 9.85 9.77
N VAL A 407 0.31 8.54 9.91
CA VAL A 407 1.58 7.85 9.62
C VAL A 407 2.00 8.00 8.15
N PRO A 408 1.11 7.79 7.16
CA PRO A 408 1.44 8.07 5.76
C PRO A 408 1.80 9.53 5.48
N PHE A 409 1.14 10.49 6.16
CA PHE A 409 1.48 11.90 6.00
C PHE A 409 2.88 12.22 6.55
N GLU A 410 3.21 11.70 7.71
CA GLU A 410 4.52 11.81 8.34
C GLU A 410 5.62 11.20 7.43
N PHE A 411 5.41 9.99 6.93
CA PHE A 411 6.37 9.30 6.06
C PHE A 411 6.51 9.99 4.70
N SER A 412 5.42 10.54 4.15
CA SER A 412 5.50 11.36 2.95
C SER A 412 6.35 12.63 3.15
N LEU A 413 6.32 13.25 4.32
CA LEU A 413 7.21 14.38 4.65
C LEU A 413 8.67 13.91 4.74
N ILE A 414 8.94 12.78 5.40
CA ILE A 414 10.28 12.20 5.51
C ILE A 414 10.83 11.88 4.12
N GLU A 415 10.06 11.19 3.31
CA GLU A 415 10.45 10.78 1.96
C GLU A 415 10.73 12.02 1.07
N MET A 416 9.86 13.03 1.12
CA MET A 416 10.06 14.29 0.41
C MET A 416 11.39 14.96 0.79
N GLU A 417 11.76 15.00 2.06
CA GLU A 417 13.00 15.60 2.53
C GLU A 417 14.23 14.75 2.16
N LEU A 418 14.14 13.42 2.29
CA LEU A 418 15.19 12.49 1.90
C LEU A 418 15.55 12.62 0.41
N TYR A 419 14.54 12.59 -0.47
CA TYR A 419 14.78 12.74 -1.91
C TYR A 419 15.34 14.12 -2.25
N SER A 420 14.82 15.19 -1.67
CA SER A 420 15.28 16.56 -1.91
C SER A 420 16.73 16.78 -1.43
N LYS A 421 17.13 16.22 -0.28
CA LYS A 421 18.50 16.26 0.22
C LYS A 421 19.42 15.36 -0.62
N GLY A 422 18.92 14.19 -1.02
CA GLY A 422 19.63 13.21 -1.85
C GLY A 422 20.00 13.70 -3.25
N VAL A 423 19.31 14.73 -3.80
CA VAL A 423 19.74 15.41 -5.04
C VAL A 423 21.08 16.15 -4.85
N LYS A 424 21.30 16.68 -3.64
CA LYS A 424 22.45 17.56 -3.36
C LYS A 424 23.68 16.80 -2.87
N GLN A 425 23.48 15.68 -2.20
CA GLN A 425 24.56 14.91 -1.57
C GLN A 425 24.17 13.45 -1.37
N LYS A 426 25.17 12.60 -1.11
CA LYS A 426 24.94 11.24 -0.59
C LYS A 426 24.46 11.34 0.85
N LEU A 427 23.49 10.49 1.20
CA LEU A 427 22.94 10.43 2.55
C LEU A 427 23.69 9.37 3.37
N ILE A 428 24.12 9.76 4.55
CA ILE A 428 24.70 8.87 5.57
C ILE A 428 23.68 8.66 6.71
N VAL A 429 23.98 7.78 7.66
CA VAL A 429 23.12 7.45 8.81
C VAL A 429 22.62 8.72 9.51
N ASP A 430 23.52 9.66 9.82
CA ASP A 430 23.15 10.89 10.54
C ASP A 430 22.18 11.74 9.71
N ASP A 431 22.40 11.88 8.40
CA ASP A 431 21.49 12.61 7.52
C ASP A 431 20.07 12.04 7.53
N ILE A 432 19.97 10.71 7.42
CA ILE A 432 18.68 10.00 7.39
C ILE A 432 17.99 10.08 8.76
N SER A 433 18.75 9.79 9.81
CA SER A 433 18.24 9.80 11.19
C SER A 433 17.83 11.19 11.66
N ASP A 434 18.54 12.25 11.24
CA ASP A 434 18.19 13.64 11.56
C ASP A 434 16.91 14.08 10.84
N ILE A 435 16.74 13.73 9.56
CA ILE A 435 15.50 14.00 8.83
C ILE A 435 14.34 13.26 9.49
N TRP A 436 14.50 11.94 9.71
CA TRP A 436 13.50 11.11 10.35
C TRP A 436 13.06 11.70 11.69
N TYR A 437 14.00 11.93 12.59
CA TYR A 437 13.72 12.43 13.92
C TYR A 437 13.11 13.85 13.90
N SER A 438 13.63 14.75 13.06
CA SER A 438 13.13 16.13 12.95
C SER A 438 11.68 16.16 12.46
N VAL A 439 11.31 15.31 11.50
CA VAL A 439 9.91 15.24 11.03
C VAL A 439 9.00 14.72 12.14
N ILE A 440 9.38 13.64 12.82
CA ILE A 440 8.61 13.07 13.93
C ILE A 440 8.45 14.08 15.07
N GLU A 441 9.54 14.71 15.50
CA GLU A 441 9.52 15.73 16.57
C GLU A 441 8.59 16.91 16.24
N ASN A 442 8.58 17.36 14.98
CA ASN A 442 7.72 18.45 14.54
C ASN A 442 6.26 18.03 14.29
N PHE A 443 6.01 16.74 14.05
CA PHE A 443 4.68 16.22 13.77
C PHE A 443 3.94 15.81 15.04
N HIS A 444 4.67 15.37 16.06
CA HIS A 444 4.14 15.04 17.36
C HIS A 444 4.38 16.18 18.37
N ASP A 445 3.46 16.35 19.31
CA ASP A 445 3.67 17.27 20.42
C ASP A 445 4.58 16.61 21.46
N VAL A 446 5.87 16.97 21.43
CA VAL A 446 6.90 16.42 22.34
C VAL A 446 6.54 16.58 23.80
N SER A 447 5.68 17.54 24.19
CA SER A 447 5.24 17.70 25.59
C SER A 447 4.36 16.56 26.08
N ASN A 448 3.74 15.80 25.17
CA ASN A 448 2.90 14.65 25.48
C ASN A 448 3.67 13.31 25.50
N PHE A 449 4.90 13.28 24.96
CA PHE A 449 5.66 12.05 24.82
C PHE A 449 6.80 11.96 25.83
N GLU A 450 6.96 10.76 26.42
CA GLU A 450 8.16 10.38 27.15
C GLU A 450 9.23 9.95 26.12
N GLU A 451 10.44 10.50 26.23
CA GLU A 451 11.63 10.03 25.51
C GLU A 451 11.49 9.83 23.98
N MET A 452 11.03 10.86 23.25
CA MET A 452 10.92 10.82 21.76
C MET A 452 12.20 10.38 21.03
N ARG A 453 13.37 10.54 21.66
CA ARG A 453 14.68 10.16 21.06
C ARG A 453 14.81 8.68 20.73
N ILE A 454 13.99 7.83 21.33
CA ILE A 454 13.97 6.38 21.10
C ILE A 454 13.61 6.01 19.67
N ASN A 455 12.92 6.87 18.93
CA ASN A 455 12.48 6.57 17.56
C ASN A 455 13.46 7.03 16.46
N ARG A 456 14.73 7.31 16.81
CA ARG A 456 15.70 7.89 15.87
C ARG A 456 16.15 6.96 14.74
N TYR A 457 16.16 5.65 14.97
CA TYR A 457 16.65 4.63 14.05
C TYR A 457 15.53 3.72 13.48
N ASN A 458 14.28 3.98 13.80
CA ASN A 458 13.17 3.15 13.37
C ASN A 458 12.99 3.10 11.84
N TRP A 459 13.53 4.10 11.11
CA TRP A 459 13.58 4.11 9.64
C TRP A 459 14.31 2.89 9.04
N VAL A 460 15.19 2.23 9.80
CA VAL A 460 15.94 1.04 9.37
C VAL A 460 15.02 -0.12 9.01
N ARG A 461 13.86 -0.23 9.65
CA ARG A 461 12.87 -1.29 9.42
C ARG A 461 11.71 -0.88 8.50
N HIS A 462 11.69 0.36 8.00
CA HIS A 462 10.60 0.87 7.17
C HIS A 462 10.85 0.63 5.68
N ASP A 463 10.26 -0.44 5.15
CA ASP A 463 10.34 -0.82 3.74
C ASP A 463 9.59 0.13 2.80
N HIS A 464 8.57 0.86 3.28
CA HIS A 464 7.85 1.88 2.50
C HIS A 464 8.76 2.96 1.93
N LEU A 465 9.89 3.29 2.59
CA LEU A 465 10.87 4.24 2.06
C LEU A 465 11.51 3.80 0.72
N TYR A 466 11.32 2.54 0.33
CA TYR A 466 11.75 1.99 -0.96
C TYR A 466 10.62 1.86 -2.00
N LEU A 467 9.38 2.23 -1.64
CA LEU A 467 8.20 2.05 -2.49
C LEU A 467 7.76 3.31 -3.25
N ASN A 468 8.63 4.32 -3.33
CA ASN A 468 8.49 5.48 -4.21
C ASN A 468 7.16 6.24 -4.08
N ALA A 469 7.04 7.07 -3.06
CA ALA A 469 5.83 7.85 -2.74
C ALA A 469 4.58 6.98 -2.47
N TYR A 470 4.78 5.78 -1.94
CA TYR A 470 3.70 4.86 -1.61
C TYR A 470 2.76 5.44 -0.55
N ASP A 471 3.31 6.04 0.49
CA ASP A 471 2.55 6.67 1.57
C ASP A 471 1.69 7.84 1.08
N PHE A 472 2.13 8.60 0.08
CA PHE A 472 1.30 9.65 -0.51
C PHE A 472 0.04 9.09 -1.18
N ARG A 473 0.10 7.90 -1.75
CA ARG A 473 -1.06 7.22 -2.35
C ARG A 473 -2.08 6.79 -1.28
N TYR A 474 -1.62 6.42 -0.09
CA TYR A 474 -2.51 6.18 1.07
C TYR A 474 -3.25 7.44 1.48
N ILE A 475 -2.55 8.57 1.62
CA ILE A 475 -3.17 9.88 1.92
C ILE A 475 -4.24 10.20 0.89
N GLU A 476 -3.91 10.07 -0.39
CA GLU A 476 -4.80 10.31 -1.51
C GLU A 476 -6.06 9.44 -1.41
N SER A 477 -5.89 8.13 -1.31
CA SER A 477 -6.96 7.15 -1.24
C SER A 477 -7.88 7.37 -0.06
N PHE A 478 -7.30 7.61 1.12
CA PHE A 478 -8.04 7.77 2.35
C PHE A 478 -8.86 9.07 2.40
N LEU A 479 -8.28 10.20 1.99
CA LEU A 479 -8.99 11.47 1.90
C LEU A 479 -10.17 11.40 0.92
N ILE A 480 -9.98 10.73 -0.22
CA ILE A 480 -11.04 10.50 -1.19
C ILE A 480 -12.11 9.57 -0.60
N ALA A 481 -11.74 8.50 0.11
CA ALA A 481 -12.68 7.59 0.74
C ALA A 481 -13.56 8.31 1.79
N LEU A 482 -12.95 9.13 2.63
CA LEU A 482 -13.68 9.95 3.60
C LEU A 482 -14.69 10.86 2.90
N SER A 483 -14.29 11.62 1.87
CA SER A 483 -15.19 12.56 1.20
C SER A 483 -16.31 11.90 0.39
N SER A 484 -16.06 10.67 -0.12
CA SER A 484 -16.97 10.00 -1.06
C SER A 484 -17.79 8.86 -0.47
N SER A 485 -17.59 8.44 0.78
CA SER A 485 -18.28 7.28 1.38
C SER A 485 -19.81 7.32 1.20
N GLU A 486 -20.46 8.45 1.51
CA GLU A 486 -21.90 8.60 1.31
C GLU A 486 -22.32 8.60 -0.17
N LYS A 487 -21.48 9.13 -1.07
CA LYS A 487 -21.77 9.17 -2.51
C LYS A 487 -21.72 7.78 -3.12
N VAL A 488 -20.76 6.96 -2.68
CA VAL A 488 -20.65 5.53 -3.07
C VAL A 488 -21.91 4.78 -2.61
N THR A 489 -22.32 4.96 -1.37
CA THR A 489 -23.54 4.33 -0.83
C THR A 489 -24.80 4.73 -1.62
N ARG A 490 -24.95 6.02 -1.95
CA ARG A 490 -26.12 6.52 -2.69
C ARG A 490 -26.14 6.17 -4.18
N LYS A 491 -24.99 5.85 -4.78
CA LYS A 491 -24.81 5.61 -6.22
C LYS A 491 -24.06 4.29 -6.50
N ASN A 492 -24.34 3.28 -5.71
CA ASN A 492 -23.63 2.00 -5.77
C ASN A 492 -23.62 1.35 -7.18
N ASP A 493 -24.72 1.40 -7.93
CA ASP A 493 -24.76 0.88 -9.30
C ASP A 493 -23.77 1.59 -10.25
N LYS A 494 -23.64 2.92 -10.11
CA LYS A 494 -22.65 3.68 -10.88
C LYS A 494 -21.23 3.31 -10.45
N PHE A 495 -21.01 3.15 -9.16
CA PHE A 495 -19.73 2.77 -8.59
C PHE A 495 -19.28 1.40 -9.10
N ILE A 496 -20.15 0.39 -9.09
CA ILE A 496 -19.84 -0.94 -9.63
C ILE A 496 -19.51 -0.87 -11.14
N LYS A 497 -20.24 -0.07 -11.90
CA LYS A 497 -19.90 0.14 -13.32
C LYS A 497 -18.52 0.73 -13.52
N LEU A 498 -18.08 1.63 -12.65
CA LEU A 498 -16.74 2.22 -12.70
C LEU A 498 -15.66 1.18 -12.35
N LEU A 499 -15.88 0.34 -11.32
CA LEU A 499 -14.96 -0.76 -10.98
C LEU A 499 -14.77 -1.73 -12.16
N ARG A 500 -15.84 -2.05 -12.87
CA ARG A 500 -15.78 -2.92 -14.06
C ARG A 500 -14.95 -2.33 -15.22
N LEU A 501 -14.69 -1.03 -15.22
CA LEU A 501 -13.84 -0.42 -16.25
C LEU A 501 -12.34 -0.65 -15.99
N GLY A 502 -11.96 -1.05 -14.77
CA GLY A 502 -10.55 -1.28 -14.43
C GLY A 502 -9.67 -0.08 -14.79
N GLU A 503 -8.51 -0.36 -15.39
CA GLU A 503 -7.59 0.69 -15.85
C GLU A 503 -7.90 1.26 -17.25
N LYS A 504 -9.06 0.98 -17.84
CA LYS A 504 -9.56 1.75 -19.01
C LYS A 504 -9.83 3.20 -18.66
N VAL A 505 -10.07 3.51 -17.40
CA VAL A 505 -10.23 4.85 -16.87
C VAL A 505 -9.12 5.16 -15.88
N THR A 506 -8.49 6.31 -16.04
CA THR A 506 -7.47 6.79 -15.09
C THR A 506 -8.08 7.05 -13.72
N ASP A 507 -7.27 7.08 -12.67
CA ASP A 507 -7.72 7.39 -11.30
C ASP A 507 -8.48 8.71 -11.27
N LYS A 508 -7.97 9.73 -11.96
CA LYS A 508 -8.65 11.03 -12.06
C LYS A 508 -10.06 10.92 -12.61
N ILE A 509 -10.26 10.20 -13.71
CA ILE A 509 -11.61 10.03 -14.30
C ILE A 509 -12.49 9.22 -13.36
N PHE A 510 -11.96 8.15 -12.76
CA PHE A 510 -12.69 7.31 -11.80
C PHE A 510 -13.23 8.15 -10.62
N PHE A 511 -12.38 8.94 -9.99
CA PHE A 511 -12.78 9.76 -8.84
C PHE A 511 -13.62 10.98 -9.24
N ASP A 512 -13.35 11.63 -10.38
CA ASP A 512 -14.20 12.70 -10.92
C ASP A 512 -15.65 12.22 -11.17
N GLU A 513 -15.83 10.97 -11.58
CA GLU A 513 -17.16 10.38 -11.79
C GLU A 513 -17.90 10.08 -10.47
N ILE A 514 -17.20 9.74 -9.41
CA ILE A 514 -17.77 9.55 -8.06
C ILE A 514 -18.07 10.91 -7.43
N GLU A 515 -17.09 11.80 -7.41
CA GLU A 515 -17.13 13.09 -6.71
C GLU A 515 -17.92 14.17 -7.46
N GLY A 516 -18.05 14.09 -8.78
CA GLY A 516 -18.72 15.07 -9.61
C GLY A 516 -17.84 16.26 -10.04
N LYS A 517 -16.57 16.00 -10.38
CA LYS A 517 -15.60 17.00 -10.88
C LYS A 517 -15.43 18.21 -9.95
N ARG A 518 -15.24 17.96 -8.66
CA ARG A 518 -14.99 19.00 -7.67
C ARG A 518 -13.52 19.41 -7.66
N GLU A 519 -13.25 20.63 -7.23
CA GLU A 519 -11.87 21.03 -6.92
C GLU A 519 -11.34 20.21 -5.73
N SER A 520 -10.12 19.71 -5.83
CA SER A 520 -9.46 18.88 -4.81
C SER A 520 -9.49 19.52 -3.40
N ARG A 521 -9.39 20.85 -3.32
CA ARG A 521 -9.48 21.59 -2.05
C ARG A 521 -10.79 21.35 -1.30
N PHE A 522 -11.94 21.29 -2.00
CA PHE A 522 -13.23 21.03 -1.34
C PHE A 522 -13.30 19.58 -0.84
N LEU A 523 -12.78 18.65 -1.61
CA LEU A 523 -12.67 17.24 -1.23
C LEU A 523 -11.85 17.06 0.05
N VAL A 524 -10.66 17.65 0.10
CA VAL A 524 -9.76 17.56 1.26
C VAL A 524 -10.41 18.19 2.50
N ASN A 525 -11.05 19.36 2.37
CA ASN A 525 -11.72 20.00 3.49
C ASN A 525 -12.93 19.19 3.99
N GLU A 526 -13.68 18.53 3.10
CA GLU A 526 -14.77 17.63 3.49
C GLU A 526 -14.22 16.41 4.25
N ALA A 527 -13.13 15.82 3.78
CA ALA A 527 -12.45 14.72 4.45
C ALA A 527 -11.94 15.11 5.84
N ILE A 528 -11.25 16.25 5.96
CA ILE A 528 -10.75 16.77 7.23
C ILE A 528 -11.89 16.97 8.23
N LYS A 529 -13.02 17.54 7.78
CA LYS A 529 -14.22 17.70 8.63
C LYS A 529 -14.73 16.36 9.14
N LYS A 530 -14.73 15.32 8.30
CA LYS A 530 -15.14 13.97 8.73
C LYS A 530 -14.15 13.36 9.73
N VAL A 531 -12.85 13.61 9.58
CA VAL A 531 -11.85 13.20 10.58
C VAL A 531 -12.17 13.81 11.94
N TYR A 532 -12.42 15.13 12.01
CA TYR A 532 -12.78 15.79 13.27
C TYR A 532 -14.09 15.24 13.87
N ASN A 533 -15.10 14.96 13.05
CA ASN A 533 -16.36 14.39 13.53
C ASN A 533 -16.13 12.98 14.14
N LEU A 534 -15.32 12.13 13.49
CA LEU A 534 -14.99 10.80 14.00
C LEU A 534 -14.21 10.89 15.33
N LEU A 535 -13.26 11.83 15.45
CA LEU A 535 -12.53 12.07 16.70
C LEU A 535 -13.47 12.50 17.83
N GLU A 536 -14.37 13.46 17.57
CA GLU A 536 -15.37 13.90 18.56
C GLU A 536 -16.34 12.79 18.98
N GLU A 537 -16.67 11.87 18.08
CA GLU A 537 -17.51 10.71 18.37
C GLU A 537 -16.77 9.69 19.25
N CYS A 538 -15.48 9.51 19.02
CA CYS A 538 -14.65 8.64 19.83
C CYS A 538 -14.33 9.19 21.23
N GLU A 539 -14.32 10.52 21.41
CA GLU A 539 -14.14 11.19 22.71
C GLU A 539 -15.35 11.03 23.65
N LYS A 540 -16.57 10.92 23.11
CA LYS A 540 -17.82 10.72 23.87
C LYS A 540 -17.95 9.30 24.40
#